data_7fd5d9258aefe9bf8516bb5086c4c874
#
_entry.id   7fd5d9258aefe9bf8516bb5086c4c874
#
_cell.length_a   1.000
_cell.length_b   1.000
_cell.length_c   1.000
_cell.angle_alpha   90.00
_cell.angle_beta   90.00
_cell.angle_gamma   90.00
#
_symmetry.space_group_name_H-M   'P 1'
#
loop_
_entity.id
_entity.type
_entity.pdbx_description
1 polymer ?
#
loop_
_entity_poly.entity_id
_entity_poly.type
_entity_poly.pdbx_seq_one_letter_code
_entity_poly.pdbx_strand_id
1 'polypeptide(L)'
;MEQRSHSEEVVEEALGGTKAKIVEAALATLKARGFARTSAREIANTGGFNQALIFYHFGSVQNALLAGLDFVSERRLRAYQPAFEEAETLPELAALAREIYREDLENGYVIVLGEMVAGGVSDRELGRQVVARLEPWVEMVEHKVRALVAGSLFEPMVPPRDMAFAIIALYLGIDMVSHLDGDRARAESLLDLGVRVAPLAEALLPSQSPDVR
;
A
#
# COMPACT_ATOMS: atom_id res chain seq x y z
N MET A 1 26.83 -13.12 -15.79
CA MET A 1 26.68 -12.85 -14.34
C MET A 1 25.62 -11.78 -14.29
N GLU A 2 24.35 -12.22 -14.21
CA GLU A 2 23.16 -11.38 -14.25
C GLU A 2 23.15 -10.49 -12.98
N GLN A 3 23.00 -9.18 -13.17
CA GLN A 3 22.80 -8.24 -12.05
C GLN A 3 21.47 -8.59 -11.38
N ARG A 4 21.52 -9.15 -10.17
CA ARG A 4 20.32 -9.25 -9.32
C ARG A 4 19.71 -7.86 -9.16
N SER A 5 18.40 -7.77 -9.29
CA SER A 5 17.74 -6.49 -9.11
C SER A 5 17.91 -6.04 -7.63
N HIS A 6 18.00 -4.75 -7.41
CA HIS A 6 18.11 -4.17 -6.05
C HIS A 6 16.98 -4.66 -5.11
N SER A 7 15.81 -4.98 -5.69
CA SER A 7 14.70 -5.57 -4.95
C SER A 7 14.98 -6.97 -4.42
N GLU A 8 15.72 -7.82 -5.15
CA GLU A 8 16.06 -9.18 -4.72
C GLU A 8 17.06 -9.16 -3.57
N GLU A 9 18.02 -8.25 -3.58
CA GLU A 9 19.00 -8.10 -2.49
C GLU A 9 18.33 -7.67 -1.18
N VAL A 10 17.37 -6.74 -1.23
CA VAL A 10 16.64 -6.26 -0.05
C VAL A 10 15.73 -7.35 0.53
N VAL A 11 15.08 -8.17 -0.31
CA VAL A 11 14.27 -9.31 0.17
C VAL A 11 15.16 -10.37 0.82
N GLU A 12 16.33 -10.65 0.25
CA GLU A 12 17.27 -11.64 0.78
C GLU A 12 17.82 -11.22 2.16
N GLU A 13 18.08 -9.94 2.37
CA GLU A 13 18.53 -9.40 3.65
C GLU A 13 17.45 -9.47 4.74
N ALA A 14 16.19 -9.16 4.40
CA ALA A 14 15.09 -9.08 5.36
C ALA A 14 14.54 -10.45 5.78
N LEU A 15 14.46 -11.41 4.84
CA LEU A 15 13.78 -12.70 5.06
C LEU A 15 14.73 -13.90 5.12
N GLY A 16 15.96 -13.74 4.65
CA GLY A 16 16.97 -14.83 4.55
C GLY A 16 16.68 -15.79 3.39
N GLY A 17 17.63 -15.95 2.52
CA GLY A 17 17.79 -16.89 1.40
C GLY A 17 16.52 -17.57 0.87
N THR A 18 16.14 -18.72 1.46
CA THR A 18 15.01 -19.52 0.94
C THR A 18 13.64 -18.86 1.12
N LYS A 19 13.41 -18.20 2.25
CA LYS A 19 12.12 -17.48 2.48
C LYS A 19 11.94 -16.34 1.49
N ALA A 20 12.99 -15.56 1.27
CA ALA A 20 13.00 -14.49 0.29
C ALA A 20 12.62 -14.98 -1.10
N LYS A 21 13.27 -16.04 -1.56
CA LYS A 21 12.99 -16.67 -2.86
C LYS A 21 11.54 -17.15 -2.99
N ILE A 22 10.97 -17.70 -1.93
CA ILE A 22 9.56 -18.15 -1.93
C ILE A 22 8.62 -16.94 -2.02
N VAL A 23 8.88 -15.89 -1.25
CA VAL A 23 8.06 -14.65 -1.27
C VAL A 23 8.10 -13.98 -2.63
N GLU A 24 9.28 -13.83 -3.23
CA GLU A 24 9.43 -13.27 -4.58
C GLU A 24 8.64 -14.06 -5.63
N ALA A 25 8.79 -15.39 -5.61
CA ALA A 25 8.05 -16.27 -6.51
C ALA A 25 6.54 -16.21 -6.29
N ALA A 26 6.10 -16.10 -5.02
CA ALA A 26 4.70 -15.94 -4.67
C ALA A 26 4.11 -14.63 -5.20
N LEU A 27 4.80 -13.51 -5.00
CA LEU A 27 4.41 -12.20 -5.52
C LEU A 27 4.40 -12.15 -7.05
N ALA A 28 5.43 -12.72 -7.69
CA ALA A 28 5.49 -12.81 -9.15
C ALA A 28 4.34 -13.65 -9.72
N THR A 29 4.03 -14.79 -9.08
CA THR A 29 2.90 -15.65 -9.48
C THR A 29 1.57 -14.94 -9.29
N LEU A 30 1.39 -14.25 -8.15
CA LEU A 30 0.18 -13.48 -7.83
C LEU A 30 -0.06 -12.38 -8.89
N LYS A 31 0.97 -11.60 -9.21
CA LYS A 31 0.89 -10.54 -10.24
C LYS A 31 0.55 -11.09 -11.63
N ALA A 32 1.11 -12.24 -12.00
CA ALA A 32 0.94 -12.80 -13.33
C ALA A 32 -0.37 -13.58 -13.51
N ARG A 33 -0.90 -14.19 -12.46
CA ARG A 33 -2.01 -15.16 -12.57
C ARG A 33 -3.25 -14.82 -11.75
N GLY A 34 -3.13 -13.87 -10.84
CA GLY A 34 -4.17 -13.52 -9.86
C GLY A 34 -4.26 -14.51 -8.70
N PHE A 35 -4.99 -14.11 -7.65
CA PHE A 35 -5.12 -14.88 -6.41
C PHE A 35 -5.70 -16.29 -6.63
N ALA A 36 -6.78 -16.40 -7.39
CA ALA A 36 -7.49 -17.67 -7.60
C ALA A 36 -6.63 -18.76 -8.29
N ARG A 37 -5.61 -18.37 -9.04
CA ARG A 37 -4.71 -19.29 -9.76
C ARG A 37 -3.32 -19.38 -9.14
N THR A 38 -3.09 -18.74 -8.00
CA THR A 38 -1.83 -18.82 -7.25
C THR A 38 -1.84 -20.04 -6.33
N SER A 39 -1.15 -21.09 -6.74
CA SER A 39 -1.02 -22.34 -5.99
C SER A 39 0.43 -22.62 -5.62
N ALA A 40 0.65 -23.52 -4.65
CA ALA A 40 2.00 -23.96 -4.25
C ALA A 40 2.82 -24.48 -5.42
N ARG A 41 2.17 -25.19 -6.35
CA ARG A 41 2.81 -25.71 -7.57
C ARG A 41 3.25 -24.56 -8.50
N GLU A 42 2.37 -23.59 -8.73
CA GLU A 42 2.68 -22.46 -9.62
C GLU A 42 3.79 -21.58 -9.04
N ILE A 43 3.76 -21.31 -7.73
CA ILE A 43 4.82 -20.56 -7.04
C ILE A 43 6.16 -21.33 -7.15
N ALA A 44 6.15 -22.65 -6.89
CA ALA A 44 7.34 -23.46 -6.99
C ALA A 44 7.91 -23.51 -8.41
N ASN A 45 7.04 -23.58 -9.43
CA ASN A 45 7.45 -23.50 -10.84
C ASN A 45 8.09 -22.14 -11.17
N THR A 46 7.48 -21.04 -10.70
CA THR A 46 8.01 -19.68 -10.91
C THR A 46 9.38 -19.51 -10.26
N GLY A 47 9.55 -20.00 -9.03
CA GLY A 47 10.80 -19.84 -8.28
C GLY A 47 11.84 -20.93 -8.49
N GLY A 48 11.52 -22.02 -9.24
CA GLY A 48 12.44 -23.13 -9.49
C GLY A 48 12.85 -23.89 -8.23
N PHE A 49 11.88 -24.17 -7.32
CA PHE A 49 12.12 -24.92 -6.10
C PHE A 49 11.01 -25.96 -5.83
N ASN A 50 11.20 -26.81 -4.80
CA ASN A 50 10.20 -27.79 -4.42
C ASN A 50 9.06 -27.10 -3.65
N GLN A 51 7.79 -27.34 -4.05
CA GLN A 51 6.62 -26.79 -3.38
C GLN A 51 6.53 -27.12 -1.86
N ALA A 52 7.15 -28.21 -1.40
CA ALA A 52 7.20 -28.56 0.01
C ALA A 52 7.87 -27.47 0.89
N LEU A 53 8.77 -26.67 0.31
CA LEU A 53 9.44 -25.57 1.01
C LEU A 53 8.45 -24.47 1.41
N ILE A 54 7.37 -24.24 0.64
CA ILE A 54 6.33 -23.26 0.99
C ILE A 54 5.65 -23.69 2.30
N PHE A 55 5.25 -24.95 2.38
CA PHE A 55 4.59 -25.48 3.58
C PHE A 55 5.55 -25.54 4.77
N TYR A 56 6.82 -25.90 4.53
CA TYR A 56 7.84 -25.94 5.57
C TYR A 56 8.10 -24.56 6.20
N HIS A 57 8.22 -23.52 5.37
CA HIS A 57 8.59 -22.17 5.83
C HIS A 57 7.41 -21.29 6.25
N PHE A 58 6.23 -21.47 5.62
CA PHE A 58 5.07 -20.61 5.82
C PHE A 58 3.81 -21.35 6.27
N GLY A 59 3.79 -22.67 6.22
CA GLY A 59 2.64 -23.49 6.57
C GLY A 59 1.54 -23.52 5.51
N SER A 60 1.36 -22.44 4.74
CA SER A 60 0.36 -22.34 3.67
C SER A 60 0.79 -21.37 2.57
N VAL A 61 0.13 -21.45 1.40
CA VAL A 61 0.28 -20.47 0.31
C VAL A 61 -0.19 -19.10 0.77
N GLN A 62 -1.31 -19.03 1.48
CA GLN A 62 -1.85 -17.77 2.00
C GLN A 62 -0.84 -17.05 2.91
N ASN A 63 -0.20 -17.79 3.82
CA ASN A 63 0.83 -17.20 4.70
C ASN A 63 2.06 -16.71 3.92
N ALA A 64 2.47 -17.40 2.85
CA ALA A 64 3.54 -16.94 1.99
C ALA A 64 3.17 -15.64 1.26
N LEU A 65 1.92 -15.52 0.78
CA LEU A 65 1.40 -14.31 0.15
C LEU A 65 1.26 -13.15 1.16
N LEU A 66 0.79 -13.43 2.37
CA LEU A 66 0.70 -12.45 3.45
C LEU A 66 2.09 -11.94 3.87
N ALA A 67 3.08 -12.82 3.96
CA ALA A 67 4.46 -12.41 4.20
C ALA A 67 5.01 -11.53 3.06
N GLY A 68 4.62 -11.80 1.82
CA GLY A 68 4.92 -10.95 0.68
C GLY A 68 4.27 -9.57 0.78
N LEU A 69 3.01 -9.53 1.21
CA LEU A 69 2.29 -8.28 1.44
C LEU A 69 2.94 -7.46 2.57
N ASP A 70 3.32 -8.12 3.67
CA ASP A 70 4.06 -7.48 4.78
C ASP A 70 5.36 -6.85 4.28
N PHE A 71 6.16 -7.62 3.56
CA PHE A 71 7.44 -7.16 3.01
C PHE A 71 7.28 -5.92 2.11
N VAL A 72 6.32 -5.97 1.17
CA VAL A 72 6.03 -4.84 0.27
C VAL A 72 5.55 -3.63 1.07
N SER A 73 4.61 -3.82 2.01
CA SER A 73 4.04 -2.75 2.83
C SER A 73 5.10 -2.07 3.70
N GLU A 74 5.92 -2.82 4.42
CA GLU A 74 7.00 -2.28 5.27
C GLU A 74 8.04 -1.48 4.47
N ARG A 75 8.41 -1.99 3.29
CA ARG A 75 9.35 -1.29 2.41
C ARG A 75 8.80 0.06 1.96
N ARG A 76 7.53 0.09 1.55
CA ARG A 76 6.85 1.31 1.12
C ARG A 76 6.67 2.30 2.26
N LEU A 77 6.22 1.85 3.43
CA LEU A 77 6.11 2.69 4.61
C LEU A 77 7.44 3.37 4.93
N ARG A 78 8.53 2.60 4.98
CA ARG A 78 9.88 3.16 5.22
C ARG A 78 10.32 4.17 4.15
N ALA A 79 9.96 3.94 2.89
CA ALA A 79 10.31 4.84 1.80
C ALA A 79 9.52 6.16 1.84
N TYR A 80 8.25 6.12 2.22
CA TYR A 80 7.37 7.29 2.17
C TYR A 80 7.25 8.03 3.50
N GLN A 81 7.56 7.37 4.62
CA GLN A 81 7.45 7.98 5.95
C GLN A 81 8.17 9.33 6.05
N PRO A 82 9.44 9.52 5.57
CA PRO A 82 10.11 10.82 5.65
C PRO A 82 9.35 11.92 4.89
N ALA A 83 8.89 11.64 3.66
CA ALA A 83 8.14 12.60 2.87
C ALA A 83 6.77 12.94 3.51
N PHE A 84 6.13 11.95 4.16
CA PHE A 84 4.93 12.20 4.95
C PHE A 84 5.21 13.07 6.18
N GLU A 85 6.33 12.87 6.86
CA GLU A 85 6.73 13.67 8.03
C GLU A 85 7.07 15.11 7.63
N GLU A 86 7.73 15.32 6.50
CA GLU A 86 8.12 16.63 5.98
C GLU A 86 6.96 17.43 5.41
N ALA A 87 5.93 16.79 4.84
CA ALA A 87 4.79 17.48 4.27
C ALA A 87 3.98 18.21 5.36
N GLU A 88 3.87 19.53 5.28
CA GLU A 88 3.19 20.39 6.25
C GLU A 88 1.81 20.87 5.77
N THR A 89 1.56 20.81 4.46
CA THR A 89 0.39 21.38 3.80
C THR A 89 -0.47 20.32 3.09
N LEU A 90 -1.76 20.61 2.89
CA LEU A 90 -2.64 19.75 2.10
C LEU A 90 -2.17 19.62 0.64
N PRO A 91 -1.70 20.67 -0.04
CA PRO A 91 -1.12 20.56 -1.38
C PRO A 91 0.07 19.61 -1.46
N GLU A 92 0.98 19.64 -0.49
CA GLU A 92 2.12 18.73 -0.42
C GLU A 92 1.68 17.28 -0.22
N LEU A 93 0.73 17.04 0.69
CA LEU A 93 0.17 15.69 0.91
C LEU A 93 -0.59 15.16 -0.31
N ALA A 94 -1.33 16.02 -1.01
CA ALA A 94 -2.01 15.62 -2.24
C ALA A 94 -1.02 15.29 -3.36
N ALA A 95 0.06 16.07 -3.50
CA ALA A 95 1.12 15.79 -4.45
C ALA A 95 1.85 14.48 -4.11
N LEU A 96 2.15 14.24 -2.84
CA LEU A 96 2.76 13.02 -2.35
C LEU A 96 1.86 11.79 -2.62
N ALA A 97 0.56 11.87 -2.31
CA ALA A 97 -0.38 10.79 -2.59
C ALA A 97 -0.43 10.42 -4.08
N ARG A 98 -0.38 11.42 -4.97
CA ARG A 98 -0.30 11.22 -6.42
C ARG A 98 1.01 10.53 -6.83
N GLU A 99 2.14 10.92 -6.25
CA GLU A 99 3.44 10.30 -6.53
C GLU A 99 3.48 8.85 -6.07
N ILE A 100 3.04 8.57 -4.86
CA ILE A 100 2.89 7.21 -4.32
C ILE A 100 2.05 6.34 -5.26
N TYR A 101 0.92 6.84 -5.72
CA TYR A 101 0.05 6.10 -6.65
C TYR A 101 0.75 5.76 -7.96
N ARG A 102 1.51 6.71 -8.52
CA ARG A 102 2.26 6.48 -9.75
C ARG A 102 3.34 5.42 -9.58
N GLU A 103 4.14 5.51 -8.52
CA GLU A 103 5.17 4.52 -8.19
C GLU A 103 4.56 3.14 -7.93
N ASP A 104 3.43 3.07 -7.25
CA ASP A 104 2.72 1.82 -6.97
C ASP A 104 2.23 1.13 -8.26
N LEU A 105 1.76 1.92 -9.22
CA LEU A 105 1.39 1.40 -10.54
C LEU A 105 2.60 0.84 -11.29
N GLU A 106 3.71 1.58 -11.32
CA GLU A 106 4.94 1.18 -12.03
C GLU A 106 5.53 -0.10 -11.42
N ASN A 107 5.53 -0.22 -10.11
CA ASN A 107 6.06 -1.37 -9.38
C ASN A 107 5.06 -2.54 -9.25
N GLY A 108 3.81 -2.34 -9.64
CA GLY A 108 2.75 -3.36 -9.57
C GLY A 108 2.36 -3.72 -8.13
N TYR A 109 2.55 -2.82 -7.17
CA TYR A 109 2.11 -3.03 -5.78
C TYR A 109 0.59 -3.03 -5.66
N VAL A 110 -0.04 -2.20 -6.45
CA VAL A 110 -1.46 -2.12 -6.68
C VAL A 110 -2.07 -3.49 -6.98
N ILE A 111 -1.46 -4.24 -7.91
CA ILE A 111 -1.91 -5.58 -8.29
C ILE A 111 -1.83 -6.54 -7.10
N VAL A 112 -0.75 -6.50 -6.33
CA VAL A 112 -0.57 -7.39 -5.18
C VAL A 112 -1.69 -7.17 -4.15
N LEU A 113 -1.93 -5.93 -3.77
CA LEU A 113 -2.96 -5.61 -2.78
C LEU A 113 -4.36 -5.91 -3.30
N GLY A 114 -4.67 -5.51 -4.54
CA GLY A 114 -5.96 -5.78 -5.19
C GLY A 114 -6.30 -7.27 -5.25
N GLU A 115 -5.35 -8.12 -5.63
CA GLU A 115 -5.51 -9.58 -5.68
C GLU A 115 -5.69 -10.18 -4.27
N MET A 116 -4.99 -9.67 -3.26
CA MET A 116 -5.17 -10.10 -1.88
C MET A 116 -6.53 -9.69 -1.32
N VAL A 117 -7.01 -8.49 -1.63
CA VAL A 117 -8.37 -8.03 -1.28
C VAL A 117 -9.42 -8.90 -1.97
N ALA A 118 -9.27 -9.19 -3.26
CA ALA A 118 -10.19 -10.06 -4.00
C ALA A 118 -10.26 -11.47 -3.39
N GLY A 119 -9.11 -12.04 -2.99
CA GLY A 119 -9.05 -13.30 -2.25
C GLY A 119 -9.78 -13.23 -0.91
N GLY A 120 -9.61 -12.13 -0.18
CA GLY A 120 -10.23 -11.87 1.11
C GLY A 120 -11.75 -11.76 1.08
N VAL A 121 -12.34 -11.38 -0.06
CA VAL A 121 -13.81 -11.36 -0.24
C VAL A 121 -14.42 -12.75 -0.08
N SER A 122 -13.73 -13.78 -0.56
CA SER A 122 -14.20 -15.17 -0.49
C SER A 122 -13.74 -15.90 0.78
N ASP A 123 -12.72 -15.41 1.46
CA ASP A 123 -12.14 -15.96 2.68
C ASP A 123 -12.09 -14.90 3.78
N ARG A 124 -13.04 -14.96 4.74
CA ARG A 124 -13.14 -13.96 5.82
C ARG A 124 -11.91 -13.88 6.70
N GLU A 125 -11.19 -14.99 6.90
CA GLU A 125 -9.96 -14.99 7.70
C GLU A 125 -8.85 -14.25 6.96
N LEU A 126 -8.64 -14.57 5.69
CA LEU A 126 -7.71 -13.84 4.83
C LEU A 126 -8.07 -12.36 4.76
N GLY A 127 -9.36 -12.03 4.58
CA GLY A 127 -9.83 -10.64 4.55
C GLY A 127 -9.47 -9.87 5.81
N ARG A 128 -9.69 -10.46 7.00
CA ARG A 128 -9.28 -9.82 8.27
C ARG A 128 -7.78 -9.60 8.35
N GLN A 129 -6.98 -10.56 7.89
CA GLN A 129 -5.52 -10.45 7.89
C GLN A 129 -5.01 -9.40 6.91
N VAL A 130 -5.65 -9.25 5.75
CA VAL A 130 -5.33 -8.18 4.78
C VAL A 130 -5.66 -6.82 5.37
N VAL A 131 -6.87 -6.66 5.94
CA VAL A 131 -7.29 -5.39 6.57
C VAL A 131 -6.37 -5.00 7.73
N ALA A 132 -5.96 -5.96 8.57
CA ALA A 132 -5.03 -5.67 9.67
C ALA A 132 -3.68 -5.11 9.19
N ARG A 133 -3.26 -5.42 7.96
CA ARG A 133 -2.02 -4.93 7.34
C ARG A 133 -2.13 -3.52 6.77
N LEU A 134 -3.34 -2.98 6.70
CA LEU A 134 -3.55 -1.57 6.35
C LEU A 134 -3.37 -0.65 7.57
N GLU A 135 -3.39 -1.20 8.78
CA GLU A 135 -3.34 -0.43 10.02
C GLU A 135 -2.16 0.54 10.11
N PRO A 136 -0.90 0.16 9.79
CA PRO A 136 0.23 1.09 9.82
C PRO A 136 0.06 2.29 8.85
N TRP A 137 -0.62 2.08 7.73
CA TRP A 137 -0.95 3.15 6.78
C TRP A 137 -2.02 4.07 7.33
N VAL A 138 -3.05 3.50 7.96
CA VAL A 138 -4.10 4.28 8.64
C VAL A 138 -3.49 5.13 9.75
N GLU A 139 -2.61 4.57 10.58
CA GLU A 139 -1.91 5.30 11.65
C GLU A 139 -1.06 6.45 11.11
N MET A 140 -0.31 6.23 10.03
CA MET A 140 0.51 7.28 9.40
C MET A 140 -0.36 8.44 8.90
N VAL A 141 -1.46 8.12 8.20
CA VAL A 141 -2.38 9.14 7.68
C VAL A 141 -3.15 9.81 8.82
N GLU A 142 -3.59 9.06 9.85
CA GLU A 142 -4.26 9.60 11.04
C GLU A 142 -3.40 10.66 11.73
N HIS A 143 -2.10 10.39 11.88
CA HIS A 143 -1.18 11.34 12.50
C HIS A 143 -1.17 12.69 11.75
N LYS A 144 -1.13 12.65 10.42
CA LYS A 144 -1.17 13.86 9.58
C LYS A 144 -2.52 14.57 9.62
N VAL A 145 -3.62 13.82 9.53
CA VAL A 145 -4.97 14.41 9.64
C VAL A 145 -5.12 15.12 10.98
N ARG A 146 -4.70 14.49 12.07
CA ARG A 146 -4.74 15.07 13.42
C ARG A 146 -3.97 16.38 13.50
N ALA A 147 -2.75 16.41 12.93
CA ALA A 147 -1.93 17.62 12.91
C ALA A 147 -2.58 18.75 12.10
N LEU A 148 -3.17 18.44 10.96
CA LEU A 148 -3.80 19.42 10.07
C LEU A 148 -5.08 20.04 10.64
N VAL A 149 -5.88 19.27 11.38
CA VAL A 149 -7.15 19.77 11.95
C VAL A 149 -6.98 20.38 13.34
N ALA A 150 -5.82 20.20 13.99
CA ALA A 150 -5.56 20.70 15.33
C ALA A 150 -5.77 22.22 15.43
N GLY A 151 -6.54 22.68 16.42
CA GLY A 151 -6.87 24.09 16.61
C GLY A 151 -7.85 24.68 15.58
N SER A 152 -8.36 23.88 14.64
CA SER A 152 -9.34 24.31 13.65
C SER A 152 -10.77 24.19 14.15
N LEU A 153 -11.70 24.89 13.49
CA LEU A 153 -13.14 24.71 13.70
C LEU A 153 -13.61 23.29 13.31
N PHE A 154 -12.82 22.57 12.55
CA PHE A 154 -13.12 21.21 12.08
C PHE A 154 -12.64 20.13 13.07
N GLU A 155 -11.73 20.45 13.99
CA GLU A 155 -11.18 19.48 14.94
C GLU A 155 -12.26 18.64 15.67
N PRO A 156 -13.35 19.23 16.22
CA PRO A 156 -14.41 18.46 16.87
C PRO A 156 -15.32 17.70 15.89
N MET A 157 -15.27 18.03 14.59
CA MET A 157 -16.16 17.48 13.56
C MET A 157 -15.50 16.38 12.72
N VAL A 158 -14.18 16.31 12.71
CA VAL A 158 -13.41 15.37 11.88
C VAL A 158 -12.64 14.40 12.77
N PRO A 159 -13.20 13.20 13.03
CA PRO A 159 -12.45 12.15 13.72
C PRO A 159 -11.23 11.75 12.87
N PRO A 160 -9.97 11.99 13.31
CA PRO A 160 -8.79 11.79 12.46
C PRO A 160 -8.65 10.35 11.95
N ARG A 161 -9.00 9.37 12.80
CA ARG A 161 -8.94 7.95 12.43
C ARG A 161 -9.95 7.57 11.35
N ASP A 162 -11.18 8.06 11.45
CA ASP A 162 -12.23 7.76 10.45
C ASP A 162 -11.89 8.40 9.12
N MET A 163 -11.32 9.62 9.15
CA MET A 163 -10.85 10.30 7.95
C MET A 163 -9.65 9.56 7.32
N ALA A 164 -8.69 9.10 8.12
CA ALA A 164 -7.57 8.32 7.64
C ALA A 164 -8.04 7.02 6.99
N PHE A 165 -8.97 6.31 7.62
CA PHE A 165 -9.58 5.12 7.03
C PHE A 165 -10.29 5.44 5.71
N ALA A 166 -11.05 6.54 5.64
CA ALA A 166 -11.73 6.95 4.40
C ALA A 166 -10.74 7.27 3.27
N ILE A 167 -9.61 7.92 3.58
CA ILE A 167 -8.54 8.21 2.61
C ILE A 167 -7.93 6.91 2.07
N ILE A 168 -7.58 5.96 2.95
CA ILE A 168 -7.04 4.66 2.54
C ILE A 168 -8.07 3.86 1.73
N ALA A 169 -9.34 3.84 2.16
CA ALA A 169 -10.41 3.16 1.43
C ALA A 169 -10.66 3.77 0.04
N LEU A 170 -10.59 5.10 -0.07
CA LEU A 170 -10.69 5.81 -1.36
C LEU A 170 -9.52 5.45 -2.28
N TYR A 171 -8.29 5.46 -1.75
CA TYR A 171 -7.09 5.05 -2.48
C TYR A 171 -7.23 3.64 -3.05
N LEU A 172 -7.62 2.68 -2.21
CA LEU A 172 -7.86 1.30 -2.63
C LEU A 172 -9.00 1.18 -3.64
N GLY A 173 -10.07 1.94 -3.46
CA GLY A 173 -11.21 1.96 -4.39
C GLY A 173 -10.83 2.49 -5.78
N ILE A 174 -10.07 3.58 -5.84
CA ILE A 174 -9.54 4.14 -7.10
C ILE A 174 -8.70 3.09 -7.80
N ASP A 175 -7.82 2.42 -7.06
CA ASP A 175 -6.93 1.41 -7.55
C ASP A 175 -7.68 0.21 -8.12
N MET A 176 -8.58 -0.37 -7.36
CA MET A 176 -9.39 -1.52 -7.78
C MET A 176 -10.22 -1.20 -9.03
N VAL A 177 -10.87 -0.03 -9.08
CA VAL A 177 -11.69 0.36 -10.23
C VAL A 177 -10.82 0.57 -11.46
N SER A 178 -9.67 1.22 -11.33
CA SER A 178 -8.72 1.42 -12.44
C SER A 178 -8.16 0.10 -12.98
N HIS A 179 -7.94 -0.87 -12.11
CA HIS A 179 -7.49 -2.21 -12.51
C HIS A 179 -8.58 -2.96 -13.29
N LEU A 180 -9.84 -2.84 -12.88
CA LEU A 180 -10.97 -3.49 -13.55
C LEU A 180 -11.33 -2.83 -14.89
N ASP A 181 -11.28 -1.52 -14.97
CA ASP A 181 -11.59 -0.74 -16.18
C ASP A 181 -10.44 -0.79 -17.20
N GLY A 182 -9.21 -1.02 -16.74
CA GLY A 182 -7.98 -0.92 -17.55
C GLY A 182 -7.66 0.52 -17.96
N ASP A 183 -8.45 1.50 -17.52
CA ASP A 183 -8.27 2.93 -17.80
C ASP A 183 -7.69 3.65 -16.57
N ARG A 184 -6.40 3.92 -16.64
CA ARG A 184 -5.66 4.65 -15.58
C ARG A 184 -5.90 6.16 -15.64
N ALA A 185 -6.34 6.70 -16.77
CA ALA A 185 -6.49 8.14 -16.97
C ALA A 185 -7.52 8.75 -16.00
N ARG A 186 -8.55 7.99 -15.60
CA ARG A 186 -9.54 8.44 -14.62
C ARG A 186 -8.96 8.57 -13.22
N ALA A 187 -8.14 7.61 -12.80
CA ALA A 187 -7.48 7.66 -11.49
C ALA A 187 -6.48 8.82 -11.43
N GLU A 188 -5.66 8.99 -12.47
CA GLU A 188 -4.72 10.10 -12.58
C GLU A 188 -5.45 11.45 -12.57
N SER A 189 -6.55 11.57 -13.33
CA SER A 189 -7.38 12.78 -13.35
C SER A 189 -7.99 13.10 -11.98
N LEU A 190 -8.41 12.08 -11.21
CA LEU A 190 -8.97 12.27 -9.87
C LEU A 190 -7.89 12.72 -8.88
N LEU A 191 -6.70 12.15 -8.94
CA LEU A 191 -5.57 12.56 -8.11
C LEU A 191 -5.08 13.96 -8.48
N ASP A 192 -5.04 14.29 -9.76
CA ASP A 192 -4.75 15.66 -10.22
C ASP A 192 -5.82 16.67 -9.78
N LEU A 193 -7.08 16.27 -9.72
CA LEU A 193 -8.14 17.07 -9.12
C LEU A 193 -7.85 17.32 -7.65
N GLY A 194 -7.47 16.28 -6.89
CA GLY A 194 -7.06 16.40 -5.49
C GLY A 194 -5.97 17.45 -5.30
N VAL A 195 -4.90 17.39 -6.10
CA VAL A 195 -3.81 18.38 -6.07
C VAL A 195 -4.31 19.79 -6.37
N ARG A 196 -5.22 19.98 -7.33
CA ARG A 196 -5.77 21.30 -7.69
C ARG A 196 -6.70 21.87 -6.63
N VAL A 197 -7.44 21.02 -5.90
CA VAL A 197 -8.41 21.48 -4.88
C VAL A 197 -7.77 21.62 -3.50
N ALA A 198 -6.65 20.97 -3.25
CA ALA A 198 -5.96 21.01 -1.97
C ALA A 198 -5.69 22.44 -1.44
N PRO A 199 -5.21 23.42 -2.24
CA PRO A 199 -5.02 24.79 -1.77
C PRO A 199 -6.32 25.46 -1.34
N LEU A 200 -7.46 25.13 -1.98
CA LEU A 200 -8.76 25.68 -1.62
C LEU A 200 -9.27 25.07 -0.31
N ALA A 201 -9.04 23.76 -0.13
CA ALA A 201 -9.38 23.09 1.12
C ALA A 201 -8.51 23.60 2.28
N GLU A 202 -7.23 23.82 2.04
CA GLU A 202 -6.32 24.38 3.04
C GLU A 202 -6.70 25.79 3.48
N ALA A 203 -7.17 26.64 2.57
CA ALA A 203 -7.64 27.99 2.89
C ALA A 203 -8.84 28.00 3.85
N LEU A 204 -9.54 26.86 4.00
CA LEU A 204 -10.63 26.69 4.98
C LEU A 204 -10.10 26.18 6.34
N LEU A 205 -8.86 25.69 6.41
CA LEU A 205 -8.20 25.35 7.66
C LEU A 205 -7.57 26.63 8.26
N PRO A 206 -7.48 26.75 9.58
CA PRO A 206 -6.83 27.92 10.16
C PRO A 206 -5.35 27.88 9.78
N SER A 207 -4.84 29.02 9.34
CA SER A 207 -3.39 29.20 9.21
C SER A 207 -2.76 28.89 10.57
N GLN A 208 -1.80 27.97 10.58
CA GLN A 208 -0.91 27.81 11.72
C GLN A 208 -0.07 29.09 11.80
N SER A 209 -0.58 30.09 12.52
CA SER A 209 0.22 31.26 12.82
C SER A 209 1.35 30.80 13.72
N PRO A 210 2.63 31.04 13.38
CA PRO A 210 3.72 30.77 14.29
C PRO A 210 3.47 31.66 15.54
N ASP A 211 3.41 31.00 16.69
CA ASP A 211 3.25 31.63 18.01
C ASP A 211 4.05 32.94 18.10
N VAL A 212 3.32 34.04 18.22
CA VAL A 212 3.87 35.29 18.73
C VAL A 212 4.08 35.08 20.22
N ARG A 213 5.30 34.77 20.59
CA ARG A 213 5.78 34.90 21.97
C ARG A 213 6.19 36.34 22.25
#